data_fa2a13aa85791d495d89d070978ca36d
#
_entry.id   fa2a13aa85791d495d89d070978ca36d
#
_cell.length_a   1.000
_cell.length_b   1.000
_cell.length_c   1.000
_cell.angle_alpha   90.00
_cell.angle_beta   90.00
_cell.angle_gamma   90.00
#
_symmetry.space_group_name_H-M   'P 1'
#
loop_
_entity.id
_entity.type
_entity.pdbx_description
1 polymer ?
#
loop_
_entity_poly.entity_id
_entity_poly.type
_entity_poly.pdbx_seq_one_letter_code
_entity_poly.pdbx_strand_id
1 'polypeptide(L)'
;MIEIRQLSKIFSSSGSRRVAVNKIDLSIGKGEFFALLGPNGAGKTTTISILSTILKPTSGEVKVDGLNVVDSPHLVRQKIGIIFQDPSLDDRLSALENMEFHGRLYGLSRPQRMVQSEALLKMVDLWERRQDLVRTFSGGMRRRLEIARGLMHHPKLLILDEPTIGLDPKTRRTIWEYIHLSRKQWGMTVFLTTHYLEEADSADRVGVMDEGRLVAVDTPEKLKKMVGPEVIVLQTDPDNLEPIQNYLEKFFGIVDCHVDSEGEISFPLPIGEEGAIGIIRKLPGTIRAMTIRKPDLDDVFIQMTGKNMA
;
A
#
# COMPACT_ATOMS: atom_id res chain seq x y z
N MET A 1 1.68 4.26 17.64
CA MET A 1 1.97 5.44 16.78
C MET A 1 0.69 5.99 16.17
N ILE A 2 -0.11 5.16 15.52
CA ILE A 2 -1.44 5.49 15.02
C ILE A 2 -2.48 4.71 15.81
N GLU A 3 -3.56 5.37 16.20
CA GLU A 3 -4.74 4.75 16.81
C GLU A 3 -5.98 5.25 16.08
N ILE A 4 -6.75 4.33 15.55
CA ILE A 4 -8.02 4.56 14.86
C ILE A 4 -9.09 3.77 15.59
N ARG A 5 -10.18 4.42 16.00
CA ARG A 5 -11.31 3.81 16.71
C ARG A 5 -12.61 4.17 16.04
N GLN A 6 -13.32 3.17 15.52
CA GLN A 6 -14.64 3.27 14.88
C GLN A 6 -14.70 4.39 13.83
N LEU A 7 -13.60 4.57 13.07
CA LEU A 7 -13.50 5.62 12.07
C LEU A 7 -14.50 5.41 10.94
N SER A 8 -15.30 6.43 10.69
CA SER A 8 -16.20 6.47 9.53
C SER A 8 -16.06 7.78 8.78
N LYS A 9 -16.14 7.69 7.46
CA LYS A 9 -16.23 8.84 6.56
C LYS A 9 -17.32 8.66 5.55
N ILE A 10 -18.25 9.59 5.54
CA ILE A 10 -19.40 9.62 4.63
C ILE A 10 -19.33 10.92 3.86
N PHE A 11 -19.35 10.84 2.54
CA PHE A 11 -19.51 11.99 1.67
C PHE A 11 -20.98 12.11 1.27
N SER A 12 -21.52 13.32 1.38
CA SER A 12 -22.89 13.63 0.97
C SER A 12 -22.83 14.65 -0.16
N SER A 13 -23.42 14.35 -1.30
CA SER A 13 -23.56 15.26 -2.44
C SER A 13 -25.00 15.16 -2.93
N SER A 14 -25.60 16.27 -3.37
CA SER A 14 -26.97 16.44 -3.90
C SER A 14 -27.76 15.15 -4.18
N GLY A 15 -28.23 14.49 -3.09
CA GLY A 15 -29.11 13.30 -3.17
C GLY A 15 -28.40 11.94 -3.08
N SER A 16 -27.08 11.87 -3.10
CA SER A 16 -26.33 10.62 -2.92
C SER A 16 -25.47 10.65 -1.64
N ARG A 17 -25.44 9.52 -0.94
CA ARG A 17 -24.63 9.30 0.26
C ARG A 17 -23.66 8.15 0.00
N ARG A 18 -22.35 8.45 -0.03
CA ARG A 18 -21.29 7.45 -0.23
C ARG A 18 -20.51 7.25 1.06
N VAL A 19 -20.51 6.02 1.56
CA VAL A 19 -19.66 5.61 2.68
C VAL A 19 -18.28 5.26 2.12
N ALA A 20 -17.28 6.07 2.42
CA ALA A 20 -15.91 5.84 1.96
C ALA A 20 -15.05 5.08 2.98
N VAL A 21 -15.35 5.22 4.28
CA VAL A 21 -14.74 4.47 5.37
C VAL A 21 -15.85 4.11 6.35
N ASN A 22 -15.91 2.85 6.78
CA ASN A 22 -17.01 2.29 7.55
C ASN A 22 -16.51 1.61 8.83
N LYS A 23 -16.48 2.36 9.93
CA LYS A 23 -16.18 1.90 11.29
C LYS A 23 -14.92 1.05 11.39
N ILE A 24 -13.81 1.53 10.84
CA ILE A 24 -12.53 0.82 10.95
C ILE A 24 -11.87 1.06 12.31
N ASP A 25 -11.26 0.00 12.84
CA ASP A 25 -10.40 0.01 14.02
C ASP A 25 -9.01 -0.44 13.62
N LEU A 26 -7.96 0.34 13.95
CA LEU A 26 -6.59 0.02 13.59
C LEU A 26 -5.61 0.63 14.60
N SER A 27 -4.63 -0.16 15.03
CA SER A 27 -3.52 0.30 15.85
C SER A 27 -2.19 -0.05 15.19
N ILE A 28 -1.29 0.95 15.08
CA ILE A 28 0.04 0.80 14.49
C ILE A 28 1.08 1.26 15.50
N GLY A 29 2.09 0.43 15.74
CA GLY A 29 3.18 0.68 16.67
C GLY A 29 4.16 1.76 16.20
N LYS A 30 5.05 2.20 17.09
CA LYS A 30 6.18 3.06 16.71
C LYS A 30 7.22 2.24 15.97
N GLY A 31 7.79 2.80 14.91
CA GLY A 31 8.79 2.13 14.06
C GLY A 31 8.21 1.02 13.18
N GLU A 32 6.90 0.77 13.22
CA GLU A 32 6.24 -0.23 12.40
C GLU A 32 6.12 0.25 10.95
N PHE A 33 6.33 -0.66 10.00
CA PHE A 33 5.97 -0.47 8.60
C PHE A 33 4.64 -1.17 8.34
N PHE A 34 3.59 -0.40 8.16
CA PHE A 34 2.24 -0.87 7.91
C PHE A 34 1.81 -0.55 6.48
N ALA A 35 1.31 -1.53 5.76
CA ALA A 35 0.73 -1.36 4.43
C ALA A 35 -0.80 -1.52 4.48
N LEU A 36 -1.53 -0.59 3.87
CA LEU A 36 -2.96 -0.67 3.64
C LEU A 36 -3.19 -1.05 2.17
N LEU A 37 -3.51 -2.32 1.96
CA LEU A 37 -3.72 -2.94 0.66
C LEU A 37 -5.19 -2.91 0.28
N GLY A 38 -5.51 -2.73 -0.99
CA GLY A 38 -6.89 -2.80 -1.50
C GLY A 38 -7.05 -2.13 -2.86
N PRO A 39 -8.18 -2.37 -3.56
CA PRO A 39 -8.44 -1.83 -4.88
C PRO A 39 -8.70 -0.32 -4.85
N ASN A 40 -8.82 0.26 -6.03
CA ASN A 40 -9.22 1.64 -6.19
C ASN A 40 -10.64 1.85 -5.63
N GLY A 41 -10.81 2.91 -4.83
CA GLY A 41 -12.10 3.18 -4.18
C GLY A 41 -12.35 2.45 -2.87
N ALA A 42 -11.48 1.56 -2.41
CA ALA A 42 -11.60 0.86 -1.13
C ALA A 42 -11.61 1.78 0.11
N GLY A 43 -11.16 3.04 0.00
CA GLY A 43 -11.12 4.00 1.10
C GLY A 43 -9.71 4.35 1.59
N LYS A 44 -8.67 3.83 0.95
CA LYS A 44 -7.24 4.04 1.33
C LYS A 44 -6.87 5.52 1.38
N THR A 45 -7.03 6.25 0.28
CA THR A 45 -6.72 7.69 0.18
C THR A 45 -7.59 8.53 1.13
N THR A 46 -8.84 8.12 1.38
CA THR A 46 -9.69 8.78 2.37
C THR A 46 -9.14 8.61 3.78
N THR A 47 -8.65 7.43 4.13
CA THR A 47 -8.02 7.14 5.43
C THR A 47 -6.74 7.98 5.59
N ILE A 48 -5.88 8.03 4.57
CA ILE A 48 -4.70 8.90 4.55
C ILE A 48 -5.08 10.37 4.73
N SER A 49 -6.10 10.86 4.01
CA SER A 49 -6.53 12.25 4.10
C SER A 49 -7.01 12.63 5.50
N ILE A 50 -7.56 11.68 6.27
CA ILE A 50 -7.93 11.89 7.67
C ILE A 50 -6.70 11.86 8.58
N LEU A 51 -5.81 10.87 8.42
CA LEU A 51 -4.54 10.78 9.16
C LEU A 51 -3.68 12.04 8.97
N SER A 52 -3.64 12.58 7.75
CA SER A 52 -2.90 13.79 7.40
C SER A 52 -3.60 15.10 7.77
N THR A 53 -4.76 15.03 8.44
CA THR A 53 -5.56 16.18 8.86
C THR A 53 -6.19 17.02 7.73
N ILE A 54 -6.19 16.53 6.51
CA ILE A 54 -6.82 17.18 5.33
C ILE A 54 -8.33 17.05 5.40
N LEU A 55 -8.82 15.87 5.81
CA LEU A 55 -10.24 15.59 5.98
C LEU A 55 -10.57 15.35 7.46
N LYS A 56 -11.72 15.84 7.89
CA LYS A 56 -12.28 15.46 9.19
C LYS A 56 -13.08 14.14 9.05
N PRO A 57 -13.00 13.24 10.03
CA PRO A 57 -13.88 12.07 10.07
C PRO A 57 -15.35 12.51 10.20
N THR A 58 -16.29 11.66 9.78
CA THR A 58 -17.72 11.86 10.06
C THR A 58 -18.03 11.39 11.48
N SER A 59 -17.39 10.29 11.92
CA SER A 59 -17.46 9.79 13.30
C SER A 59 -16.21 8.94 13.61
N GLY A 60 -16.02 8.61 14.88
CA GLY A 60 -14.86 7.88 15.37
C GLY A 60 -13.71 8.81 15.79
N GLU A 61 -12.65 8.23 16.28
CA GLU A 61 -11.47 8.94 16.79
C GLU A 61 -10.21 8.47 16.06
N VAL A 62 -9.32 9.43 15.73
CA VAL A 62 -8.01 9.14 15.12
C VAL A 62 -6.94 9.92 15.87
N LYS A 63 -5.91 9.20 16.30
CA LYS A 63 -4.72 9.78 16.96
C LYS A 63 -3.44 9.43 16.23
N VAL A 64 -2.52 10.39 16.15
CA VAL A 64 -1.16 10.22 15.67
C VAL A 64 -0.19 10.67 16.76
N ASP A 65 0.69 9.78 17.21
CA ASP A 65 1.61 10.01 18.33
C ASP A 65 0.90 10.57 19.59
N GLY A 66 -0.30 10.05 19.88
CA GLY A 66 -1.14 10.46 21.00
C GLY A 66 -1.95 11.74 20.78
N LEU A 67 -1.77 12.44 19.66
CA LEU A 67 -2.49 13.67 19.33
C LEU A 67 -3.72 13.36 18.47
N ASN A 68 -4.89 13.89 18.86
CA ASN A 68 -6.10 13.78 18.06
C ASN A 68 -5.97 14.64 16.78
N VAL A 69 -6.27 14.06 15.62
CA VAL A 69 -6.10 14.71 14.30
C VAL A 69 -7.07 15.88 14.08
N VAL A 70 -8.21 15.90 14.81
CA VAL A 70 -9.22 16.99 14.73
C VAL A 70 -8.88 18.12 15.68
N ASP A 71 -8.47 17.81 16.91
CA ASP A 71 -8.26 18.80 17.96
C ASP A 71 -6.89 19.48 17.88
N SER A 72 -5.88 18.76 17.37
CA SER A 72 -4.50 19.26 17.32
C SER A 72 -3.86 19.10 15.93
N PRO A 73 -4.50 19.52 14.83
CA PRO A 73 -4.06 19.19 13.48
C PRO A 73 -2.67 19.79 13.14
N HIS A 74 -2.34 20.96 13.65
CA HIS A 74 -1.03 21.59 13.41
C HIS A 74 0.11 20.84 14.10
N LEU A 75 -0.11 20.31 15.32
CA LEU A 75 0.88 19.49 16.02
C LEU A 75 1.07 18.13 15.35
N VAL A 76 -0.03 17.54 14.84
CA VAL A 76 0.05 16.30 14.04
C VAL A 76 0.87 16.54 12.78
N ARG A 77 0.61 17.61 12.02
CA ARG A 77 1.37 17.94 10.79
C ARG A 77 2.86 18.11 11.04
N GLN A 78 3.28 18.60 12.19
CA GLN A 78 4.71 18.70 12.55
C GLN A 78 5.39 17.34 12.74
N LYS A 79 4.62 16.27 12.98
CA LYS A 79 5.13 14.92 13.24
C LYS A 79 5.06 14.00 12.03
N ILE A 80 4.35 14.40 10.98
CA ILE A 80 4.13 13.58 9.79
C ILE A 80 4.87 14.16 8.58
N GLY A 81 5.48 13.27 7.81
CA GLY A 81 5.85 13.50 6.42
C GLY A 81 4.81 12.84 5.54
N ILE A 82 4.44 13.48 4.45
CA ILE A 82 3.46 12.91 3.53
C ILE A 82 3.94 13.02 2.09
N ILE A 83 3.77 11.95 1.35
CA ILE A 83 4.04 11.86 -0.07
C ILE A 83 2.76 11.37 -0.74
N PHE A 84 2.11 12.29 -1.45
CA PHE A 84 0.87 12.01 -2.18
C PHE A 84 1.13 11.27 -3.49
N GLN A 85 0.09 10.72 -4.05
CA GLN A 85 0.14 10.11 -5.39
C GLN A 85 0.50 11.16 -6.45
N ASP A 86 -0.15 12.33 -6.42
CA ASP A 86 0.16 13.45 -7.30
C ASP A 86 1.39 14.23 -6.82
N PRO A 87 2.29 14.62 -7.74
CA PRO A 87 3.45 15.43 -7.41
C PRO A 87 3.06 16.78 -6.79
N SER A 88 3.77 17.16 -5.71
CA SER A 88 3.52 18.40 -4.97
C SER A 88 4.74 19.33 -4.93
N LEU A 89 5.71 19.12 -5.84
CA LEU A 89 6.86 19.99 -6.03
C LEU A 89 6.50 21.23 -6.84
N ASP A 90 7.14 22.37 -6.52
CA ASP A 90 7.10 23.53 -7.40
C ASP A 90 8.12 23.35 -8.54
N ASP A 91 7.63 23.23 -9.76
CA ASP A 91 8.44 22.98 -10.97
C ASP A 91 9.24 24.19 -11.43
N ARG A 92 8.93 25.39 -10.92
CA ARG A 92 9.65 26.66 -11.17
C ARG A 92 10.83 26.87 -10.23
N LEU A 93 10.91 26.07 -9.17
CA LEU A 93 12.01 26.09 -8.22
C LEU A 93 13.03 24.98 -8.59
N SER A 94 14.27 25.18 -8.16
CA SER A 94 15.29 24.13 -8.19
C SER A 94 15.01 23.07 -7.12
N ALA A 95 15.73 21.95 -7.18
CA ALA A 95 15.63 20.92 -6.15
C ALA A 95 15.98 21.48 -4.76
N LEU A 96 17.07 22.25 -4.66
CA LEU A 96 17.50 22.86 -3.40
C LEU A 96 16.48 23.88 -2.88
N GLU A 97 15.90 24.72 -3.75
CA GLU A 97 14.87 25.68 -3.36
C GLU A 97 13.60 25.01 -2.85
N ASN A 98 13.16 23.89 -3.45
CA ASN A 98 12.06 23.10 -2.93
C ASN A 98 12.36 22.56 -1.51
N MET A 99 13.57 22.06 -1.26
CA MET A 99 14.01 21.61 0.07
C MET A 99 14.05 22.78 1.06
N GLU A 100 14.65 23.90 0.68
CA GLU A 100 14.74 25.12 1.51
C GLU A 100 13.35 25.65 1.88
N PHE A 101 12.44 25.74 0.91
CA PHE A 101 11.07 26.20 1.13
C PHE A 101 10.36 25.31 2.14
N HIS A 102 10.43 24.00 1.95
CA HIS A 102 9.79 23.03 2.85
C HIS A 102 10.37 23.07 4.27
N GLY A 103 11.69 23.13 4.39
CA GLY A 103 12.33 23.27 5.70
C GLY A 103 11.93 24.55 6.46
N ARG A 104 11.68 25.65 5.74
CA ARG A 104 11.15 26.89 6.36
C ARG A 104 9.73 26.70 6.88
N LEU A 105 8.86 26.01 6.14
CA LEU A 105 7.49 25.72 6.59
C LEU A 105 7.46 24.93 7.90
N TYR A 106 8.46 24.05 8.11
CA TYR A 106 8.60 23.28 9.34
C TYR A 106 9.47 23.97 10.42
N GLY A 107 9.83 25.26 10.23
CA GLY A 107 10.54 26.05 11.22
C GLY A 107 12.01 25.68 11.41
N LEU A 108 12.62 24.95 10.47
CA LEU A 108 14.05 24.61 10.54
C LEU A 108 14.91 25.87 10.36
N SER A 109 15.93 26.03 11.20
CA SER A 109 16.94 27.10 11.07
C SER A 109 17.73 26.96 9.78
N ARG A 110 18.34 28.05 9.30
CA ARG A 110 19.15 28.02 8.07
C ARG A 110 20.26 26.95 8.08
N PRO A 111 21.06 26.80 9.16
CA PRO A 111 22.07 25.74 9.23
C PRO A 111 21.46 24.35 9.14
N GLN A 112 20.34 24.10 9.84
CA GLN A 112 19.64 22.81 9.78
C GLN A 112 19.16 22.50 8.36
N ARG A 113 18.54 23.47 7.68
CA ARG A 113 18.08 23.27 6.28
C ARG A 113 19.23 22.93 5.35
N MET A 114 20.38 23.64 5.45
CA MET A 114 21.53 23.35 4.61
C MET A 114 22.05 21.93 4.81
N VAL A 115 22.28 21.53 6.07
CA VAL A 115 22.78 20.19 6.41
C VAL A 115 21.80 19.10 5.96
N GLN A 116 20.51 19.28 6.25
CA GLN A 116 19.48 18.30 5.88
C GLN A 116 19.31 18.21 4.36
N SER A 117 19.27 19.35 3.65
CA SER A 117 19.14 19.34 2.19
C SER A 117 20.32 18.63 1.53
N GLU A 118 21.56 18.88 1.98
CA GLU A 118 22.73 18.21 1.45
C GLU A 118 22.67 16.69 1.70
N ALA A 119 22.41 16.27 2.93
CA ALA A 119 22.35 14.86 3.30
C ALA A 119 21.25 14.11 2.51
N LEU A 120 20.03 14.68 2.45
CA LEU A 120 18.90 14.05 1.79
C LEU A 120 19.04 14.05 0.27
N LEU A 121 19.52 15.14 -0.35
CA LEU A 121 19.76 15.17 -1.80
C LEU A 121 20.89 14.22 -2.22
N LYS A 122 21.93 14.05 -1.39
CA LYS A 122 22.95 13.01 -1.61
C LYS A 122 22.36 11.61 -1.49
N MET A 123 21.53 11.36 -0.47
CA MET A 123 20.86 10.07 -0.27
C MET A 123 20.02 9.64 -1.48
N VAL A 124 19.36 10.60 -2.16
CA VAL A 124 18.49 10.30 -3.32
C VAL A 124 19.19 10.55 -4.67
N ASP A 125 20.52 10.67 -4.72
CA ASP A 125 21.34 10.91 -5.92
C ASP A 125 20.91 12.14 -6.74
N LEU A 126 20.57 13.25 -6.06
CA LEU A 126 20.18 14.51 -6.69
C LEU A 126 21.06 15.69 -6.30
N TRP A 127 22.11 15.47 -5.50
CA TRP A 127 22.97 16.56 -5.03
C TRP A 127 23.66 17.33 -6.16
N GLU A 128 24.18 16.64 -7.16
CA GLU A 128 24.86 17.28 -8.30
C GLU A 128 23.89 18.09 -9.17
N ARG A 129 22.62 17.79 -9.10
CA ARG A 129 21.56 18.48 -9.83
C ARG A 129 20.71 19.40 -8.95
N ARG A 130 21.19 19.73 -7.74
CA ARG A 130 20.44 20.52 -6.76
C ARG A 130 20.01 21.90 -7.21
N GLN A 131 20.73 22.48 -8.17
CA GLN A 131 20.43 23.81 -8.75
C GLN A 131 19.53 23.73 -9.99
N ASP A 132 19.30 22.55 -10.54
CA ASP A 132 18.46 22.37 -11.71
C ASP A 132 16.98 22.58 -11.34
N LEU A 133 16.24 23.22 -12.25
CA LEU A 133 14.79 23.42 -12.06
C LEU A 133 14.05 22.07 -12.13
N VAL A 134 13.11 21.87 -11.22
CA VAL A 134 12.35 20.61 -11.11
C VAL A 134 11.59 20.28 -12.39
N ARG A 135 11.17 21.26 -13.18
CA ARG A 135 10.54 21.02 -14.49
C ARG A 135 11.41 20.21 -15.47
N THR A 136 12.75 20.21 -15.28
CA THR A 136 13.68 19.44 -16.12
C THR A 136 13.91 18.02 -15.64
N PHE A 137 13.32 17.65 -14.49
CA PHE A 137 13.48 16.32 -13.90
C PHE A 137 12.57 15.29 -14.55
N SER A 138 13.09 14.04 -14.67
CA SER A 138 12.25 12.90 -15.00
C SER A 138 11.25 12.60 -13.87
N GLY A 139 10.20 11.81 -14.14
CA GLY A 139 9.24 11.39 -13.13
C GLY A 139 9.91 10.73 -11.92
N GLY A 140 10.85 9.82 -12.15
CA GLY A 140 11.61 9.17 -11.09
C GLY A 140 12.48 10.13 -10.27
N MET A 141 13.09 11.15 -10.91
CA MET A 141 13.84 12.20 -10.19
C MET A 141 12.92 13.07 -9.34
N ARG A 142 11.76 13.46 -9.87
CA ARG A 142 10.75 14.20 -9.11
C ARG A 142 10.30 13.40 -7.88
N ARG A 143 10.02 12.11 -8.05
CA ARG A 143 9.60 11.24 -6.93
C ARG A 143 10.68 11.09 -5.86
N ARG A 144 11.94 10.93 -6.26
CA ARG A 144 13.06 10.91 -5.32
C ARG A 144 13.20 12.22 -4.55
N LEU A 145 13.02 13.36 -5.20
CA LEU A 145 13.01 14.67 -4.55
C LEU A 145 11.85 14.83 -3.57
N GLU A 146 10.65 14.35 -3.90
CA GLU A 146 9.49 14.37 -2.99
C GLU A 146 9.75 13.59 -1.71
N ILE A 147 10.39 12.42 -1.84
CA ILE A 147 10.77 11.61 -0.67
C ILE A 147 11.78 12.37 0.18
N ALA A 148 12.85 12.91 -0.42
CA ALA A 148 13.82 13.71 0.29
C ALA A 148 13.16 14.90 1.02
N ARG A 149 12.27 15.61 0.33
CA ARG A 149 11.51 16.72 0.90
C ARG A 149 10.62 16.29 2.06
N GLY A 150 9.90 15.18 1.92
CA GLY A 150 9.02 14.63 2.96
C GLY A 150 9.78 14.22 4.24
N LEU A 151 11.06 13.90 4.11
CA LEU A 151 11.95 13.53 5.22
C LEU A 151 12.68 14.73 5.85
N MET A 152 12.56 15.93 5.29
CA MET A 152 13.34 17.12 5.64
C MET A 152 13.29 17.51 7.13
N HIS A 153 12.17 17.29 7.79
CA HIS A 153 11.94 17.66 9.19
C HIS A 153 11.99 16.48 10.15
N HIS A 154 12.55 15.33 9.71
CA HIS A 154 12.63 14.07 10.48
C HIS A 154 11.29 13.66 11.07
N PRO A 155 10.28 13.34 10.23
CA PRO A 155 8.96 12.98 10.70
C PRO A 155 9.00 11.69 11.53
N LYS A 156 8.12 11.59 12.54
CA LYS A 156 7.91 10.35 13.29
C LYS A 156 7.07 9.33 12.52
N LEU A 157 6.23 9.80 11.61
CA LEU A 157 5.38 9.01 10.73
C LEU A 157 5.54 9.51 9.30
N LEU A 158 5.93 8.62 8.39
CA LEU A 158 5.91 8.86 6.96
C LEU A 158 4.68 8.19 6.36
N ILE A 159 3.84 8.98 5.72
CA ILE A 159 2.64 8.53 5.01
C ILE A 159 2.94 8.54 3.51
N LEU A 160 2.69 7.42 2.85
CA LEU A 160 2.98 7.21 1.44
C LEU A 160 1.69 6.77 0.73
N ASP A 161 1.16 7.63 -0.15
CA ASP A 161 0.00 7.28 -0.97
C ASP A 161 0.46 6.84 -2.36
N GLU A 162 0.47 5.53 -2.58
CA GLU A 162 0.89 4.88 -3.83
C GLU A 162 2.24 5.44 -4.37
N PRO A 163 3.33 5.34 -3.59
CA PRO A 163 4.55 6.12 -3.83
C PRO A 163 5.30 5.77 -5.11
N THR A 164 5.06 4.63 -5.72
CA THR A 164 5.84 4.13 -6.86
C THR A 164 5.03 3.92 -8.13
N ILE A 165 3.79 4.41 -8.14
CA ILE A 165 2.93 4.30 -9.33
C ILE A 165 3.60 4.97 -10.55
N GLY A 166 3.57 4.28 -11.70
CA GLY A 166 4.13 4.80 -12.94
C GLY A 166 5.67 4.86 -13.01
N LEU A 167 6.38 4.28 -12.03
CA LEU A 167 7.84 4.21 -12.02
C LEU A 167 8.35 2.86 -12.56
N ASP A 168 9.52 2.92 -13.20
CA ASP A 168 10.23 1.72 -13.61
C ASP A 168 10.71 0.88 -12.40
N PRO A 169 10.93 -0.44 -12.58
CA PRO A 169 11.28 -1.34 -11.48
C PRO A 169 12.57 -0.96 -10.74
N LYS A 170 13.57 -0.39 -11.45
CA LYS A 170 14.83 0.04 -10.85
C LYS A 170 14.62 1.24 -9.93
N THR A 171 13.90 2.25 -10.40
CA THR A 171 13.57 3.45 -9.61
C THR A 171 12.72 3.07 -8.40
N ARG A 172 11.75 2.16 -8.55
CA ARG A 172 10.93 1.64 -7.44
C ARG A 172 11.80 1.03 -6.35
N ARG A 173 12.71 0.11 -6.71
CA ARG A 173 13.63 -0.52 -5.75
C ARG A 173 14.48 0.51 -5.00
N THR A 174 15.07 1.45 -5.72
CA THR A 174 15.89 2.52 -5.14
C THR A 174 15.11 3.37 -4.13
N ILE A 175 13.84 3.70 -4.43
CA ILE A 175 12.96 4.43 -3.50
C ILE A 175 12.74 3.66 -2.21
N TRP A 176 12.45 2.35 -2.31
CA TRP A 176 12.27 1.52 -1.12
C TRP A 176 13.53 1.40 -0.29
N GLU A 177 14.69 1.28 -0.91
CA GLU A 177 16.00 1.30 -0.21
C GLU A 177 16.15 2.58 0.63
N TYR A 178 15.82 3.76 0.10
CA TYR A 178 15.87 5.02 0.84
C TYR A 178 14.89 5.08 2.01
N ILE A 179 13.66 4.60 1.81
CA ILE A 179 12.65 4.57 2.86
C ILE A 179 13.06 3.62 3.99
N HIS A 180 13.51 2.40 3.65
CA HIS A 180 13.97 1.42 4.64
C HIS A 180 15.20 1.91 5.41
N LEU A 181 16.16 2.54 4.73
CA LEU A 181 17.35 3.12 5.36
C LEU A 181 16.96 4.21 6.36
N SER A 182 16.09 5.15 5.94
CA SER A 182 15.59 6.23 6.80
C SER A 182 14.79 5.70 7.98
N ARG A 183 13.93 4.70 7.76
CA ARG A 183 13.17 4.02 8.83
C ARG A 183 14.10 3.44 9.87
N LYS A 184 15.13 2.68 9.44
CA LYS A 184 16.11 2.04 10.34
C LYS A 184 16.93 3.07 11.11
N GLN A 185 17.34 4.15 10.44
CA GLN A 185 18.19 5.18 11.03
C GLN A 185 17.47 6.03 12.07
N TRP A 186 16.18 6.35 11.85
CA TRP A 186 15.43 7.30 12.69
C TRP A 186 14.31 6.67 13.51
N GLY A 187 14.12 5.36 13.42
CA GLY A 187 13.00 4.68 14.11
C GLY A 187 11.63 5.17 13.64
N MET A 188 11.55 5.64 12.40
CA MET A 188 10.36 6.23 11.80
C MET A 188 9.30 5.15 11.53
N THR A 189 8.04 5.46 11.81
CA THR A 189 6.89 4.65 11.40
C THR A 189 6.55 4.94 9.96
N VAL A 190 6.19 3.93 9.18
CA VAL A 190 5.75 4.07 7.78
C VAL A 190 4.32 3.57 7.64
N PHE A 191 3.46 4.38 7.04
CA PHE A 191 2.11 4.02 6.63
C PHE A 191 2.01 4.13 5.11
N LEU A 192 1.88 3.00 4.45
CA LEU A 192 1.81 2.88 3.00
C LEU A 192 0.38 2.56 2.57
N THR A 193 -0.11 3.20 1.51
CA THR A 193 -1.20 2.65 0.71
C THR A 193 -0.66 2.18 -0.62
N THR A 194 -1.08 1.02 -1.06
CA THR A 194 -0.64 0.45 -2.33
C THR A 194 -1.70 -0.54 -2.86
N HIS A 195 -1.66 -0.76 -4.15
CA HIS A 195 -2.27 -1.89 -4.83
C HIS A 195 -1.19 -2.87 -5.36
N TYR A 196 0.10 -2.57 -5.15
CA TYR A 196 1.20 -3.46 -5.50
C TYR A 196 1.50 -4.43 -4.35
N LEU A 197 1.31 -5.71 -4.62
CA LEU A 197 1.48 -6.79 -3.65
C LEU A 197 2.89 -6.89 -3.10
N GLU A 198 3.90 -6.71 -3.97
CA GLU A 198 5.31 -6.76 -3.60
C GLU A 198 5.69 -5.71 -2.55
N GLU A 199 5.06 -4.52 -2.62
CA GLU A 199 5.29 -3.45 -1.65
C GLU A 199 4.67 -3.80 -0.29
N ALA A 200 3.43 -4.31 -0.31
CA ALA A 200 2.74 -4.74 0.89
C ALA A 200 3.43 -5.92 1.56
N ASP A 201 4.01 -6.83 0.76
CA ASP A 201 4.72 -8.02 1.25
C ASP A 201 5.98 -7.69 2.07
N SER A 202 6.56 -6.52 1.83
CA SER A 202 7.72 -6.02 2.59
C SER A 202 7.36 -5.33 3.91
N ALA A 203 6.08 -5.17 4.23
CA ALA A 203 5.61 -4.54 5.45
C ALA A 203 5.66 -5.49 6.66
N ASP A 204 5.75 -4.93 7.86
CA ASP A 204 5.66 -5.73 9.11
C ASP A 204 4.23 -6.26 9.29
N ARG A 205 3.22 -5.46 8.93
CA ARG A 205 1.80 -5.86 8.91
C ARG A 205 1.09 -5.23 7.73
N VAL A 206 0.08 -5.96 7.25
CA VAL A 206 -0.79 -5.53 6.15
C VAL A 206 -2.22 -5.49 6.66
N GLY A 207 -2.92 -4.40 6.35
CA GLY A 207 -4.37 -4.30 6.44
C GLY A 207 -4.97 -4.45 5.05
N VAL A 208 -5.85 -5.40 4.86
CA VAL A 208 -6.62 -5.55 3.63
C VAL A 208 -7.90 -4.74 3.75
N MET A 209 -8.14 -3.84 2.81
CA MET A 209 -9.28 -2.94 2.81
C MET A 209 -10.15 -3.13 1.57
N ASP A 210 -11.44 -3.37 1.76
CA ASP A 210 -12.45 -3.41 0.70
C ASP A 210 -13.71 -2.66 1.13
N GLU A 211 -14.33 -1.93 0.22
CA GLU A 211 -15.59 -1.19 0.41
C GLU A 211 -15.66 -0.37 1.72
N GLY A 212 -14.55 0.27 2.05
CA GLY A 212 -14.44 1.11 3.25
C GLY A 212 -14.22 0.33 4.56
N ARG A 213 -14.01 -0.96 4.53
CA ARG A 213 -13.83 -1.83 5.71
C ARG A 213 -12.45 -2.46 5.73
N LEU A 214 -11.90 -2.66 6.91
CA LEU A 214 -10.76 -3.56 7.09
C LEU A 214 -11.29 -4.99 7.19
N VAL A 215 -10.93 -5.83 6.22
CA VAL A 215 -11.37 -7.24 6.15
C VAL A 215 -10.39 -8.17 6.84
N ALA A 216 -9.08 -7.82 6.83
CA ALA A 216 -8.05 -8.56 7.55
C ALA A 216 -6.90 -7.63 7.96
N VAL A 217 -6.21 -7.94 9.06
CA VAL A 217 -4.99 -7.24 9.51
C VAL A 217 -4.07 -8.22 10.20
N ASP A 218 -2.93 -8.56 9.60
CA ASP A 218 -1.86 -9.35 10.23
C ASP A 218 -0.54 -9.19 9.47
N THR A 219 0.48 -9.98 9.81
CA THR A 219 1.71 -10.09 9.03
C THR A 219 1.42 -10.72 7.66
N PRO A 220 2.16 -10.34 6.58
CA PRO A 220 1.99 -10.96 5.27
C PRO A 220 2.00 -12.49 5.30
N GLU A 221 2.92 -13.07 6.08
CA GLU A 221 3.07 -14.51 6.22
C GLU A 221 1.85 -15.20 6.84
N LYS A 222 1.23 -14.56 7.86
CA LYS A 222 0.03 -15.12 8.48
C LYS A 222 -1.19 -15.01 7.57
N LEU A 223 -1.32 -13.88 6.87
CA LEU A 223 -2.39 -13.69 5.89
C LEU A 223 -2.31 -14.75 4.79
N LYS A 224 -1.13 -14.98 4.21
CA LYS A 224 -0.91 -16.01 3.18
C LYS A 224 -1.22 -17.42 3.69
N LYS A 225 -0.90 -17.73 4.94
CA LYS A 225 -1.24 -19.03 5.55
C LYS A 225 -2.75 -19.28 5.69
N MET A 226 -3.58 -18.24 5.70
CA MET A 226 -5.05 -18.41 5.71
C MET A 226 -5.58 -19.01 4.41
N VAL A 227 -4.93 -18.71 3.28
CA VAL A 227 -5.29 -19.27 1.96
C VAL A 227 -5.01 -20.77 1.88
N GLY A 228 -3.91 -21.20 2.48
CA GLY A 228 -3.49 -22.61 2.44
C GLY A 228 -1.98 -22.76 2.23
N PRO A 229 -1.47 -23.98 2.11
CA PRO A 229 -0.04 -24.22 1.93
C PRO A 229 0.45 -23.85 0.53
N GLU A 230 -0.35 -24.09 -0.49
CA GLU A 230 -0.03 -23.90 -1.91
C GLU A 230 -1.28 -23.54 -2.71
N VAL A 231 -1.09 -22.90 -3.86
CA VAL A 231 -2.11 -22.55 -4.85
C VAL A 231 -1.77 -23.25 -6.16
N ILE A 232 -2.74 -23.90 -6.76
CA ILE A 232 -2.66 -24.47 -8.10
C ILE A 232 -3.20 -23.44 -9.07
N VAL A 233 -2.44 -23.16 -10.13
CA VAL A 233 -2.85 -22.35 -11.27
C VAL A 233 -2.87 -23.23 -12.51
N LEU A 234 -4.01 -23.30 -13.20
CA LEU A 234 -4.22 -24.11 -14.41
C LEU A 234 -4.52 -23.22 -15.60
N GLN A 235 -3.84 -23.47 -16.71
CA GLN A 235 -4.20 -22.93 -18.02
C GLN A 235 -5.01 -23.99 -18.77
N THR A 236 -6.19 -23.63 -19.21
CA THR A 236 -7.11 -24.52 -19.91
C THR A 236 -7.84 -23.80 -21.05
N ASP A 237 -8.59 -24.53 -21.85
CA ASP A 237 -9.48 -23.93 -22.83
C ASP A 237 -10.71 -23.33 -22.13
N PRO A 238 -11.25 -22.19 -22.64
CA PRO A 238 -12.41 -21.53 -22.02
C PRO A 238 -13.62 -22.48 -21.80
N ASP A 239 -13.84 -23.41 -22.72
CA ASP A 239 -14.93 -24.39 -22.63
C ASP A 239 -14.77 -25.39 -21.47
N ASN A 240 -13.58 -25.49 -20.89
CA ASN A 240 -13.30 -26.41 -19.78
C ASN A 240 -13.37 -25.73 -18.41
N LEU A 241 -13.49 -24.40 -18.33
CA LEU A 241 -13.49 -23.66 -17.06
C LEU A 241 -14.65 -24.08 -16.15
N GLU A 242 -15.87 -23.99 -16.64
CA GLU A 242 -17.06 -24.38 -15.88
C GLU A 242 -17.08 -25.87 -15.49
N PRO A 243 -16.77 -26.83 -16.40
CA PRO A 243 -16.60 -28.23 -16.04
C PRO A 243 -15.56 -28.49 -14.93
N ILE A 244 -14.42 -27.77 -14.96
CA ILE A 244 -13.37 -27.91 -13.94
C ILE A 244 -13.86 -27.35 -12.60
N GLN A 245 -14.48 -26.15 -12.57
CA GLN A 245 -15.02 -25.57 -11.35
C GLN A 245 -16.05 -26.49 -10.69
N ASN A 246 -17.02 -26.96 -11.45
CA ASN A 246 -18.04 -27.91 -10.98
C ASN A 246 -17.44 -29.19 -10.43
N TYR A 247 -16.36 -29.68 -11.06
CA TYR A 247 -15.66 -30.88 -10.62
C TYR A 247 -14.95 -30.66 -9.29
N LEU A 248 -14.23 -29.51 -9.15
CA LEU A 248 -13.50 -29.12 -7.94
C LEU A 248 -14.45 -28.93 -6.76
N GLU A 249 -15.59 -28.27 -6.97
CA GLU A 249 -16.62 -28.08 -5.95
C GLU A 249 -17.20 -29.44 -5.50
N LYS A 250 -17.62 -30.26 -6.46
CA LYS A 250 -18.33 -31.53 -6.18
C LYS A 250 -17.47 -32.58 -5.50
N PHE A 251 -16.20 -32.73 -5.91
CA PHE A 251 -15.35 -33.85 -5.49
C PHE A 251 -14.32 -33.44 -4.42
N PHE A 252 -13.96 -32.15 -4.34
CA PHE A 252 -12.95 -31.65 -3.40
C PHE A 252 -13.49 -30.57 -2.45
N GLY A 253 -14.74 -30.12 -2.62
CA GLY A 253 -15.33 -29.06 -1.82
C GLY A 253 -14.66 -27.71 -2.01
N ILE A 254 -13.94 -27.53 -3.12
CA ILE A 254 -13.24 -26.27 -3.44
C ILE A 254 -14.24 -25.36 -4.12
N VAL A 255 -14.79 -24.40 -3.37
CA VAL A 255 -15.74 -23.39 -3.85
C VAL A 255 -14.98 -22.14 -4.32
N ASP A 256 -13.78 -21.90 -3.74
CA ASP A 256 -12.96 -20.71 -3.98
C ASP A 256 -12.06 -20.94 -5.21
N CYS A 257 -12.66 -21.11 -6.38
CA CYS A 257 -11.96 -21.15 -7.66
C CYS A 257 -12.02 -19.76 -8.29
N HIS A 258 -10.87 -19.17 -8.54
CA HIS A 258 -10.78 -17.91 -9.22
C HIS A 258 -10.39 -18.09 -10.68
N VAL A 259 -11.06 -17.36 -11.59
CA VAL A 259 -10.72 -17.29 -13.01
C VAL A 259 -10.30 -15.85 -13.31
N ASP A 260 -9.09 -15.68 -13.83
CA ASP A 260 -8.58 -14.37 -14.20
C ASP A 260 -9.04 -13.92 -15.60
N SER A 261 -8.61 -12.72 -16.03
CA SER A 261 -8.93 -12.17 -17.36
C SER A 261 -8.28 -12.90 -18.53
N GLU A 262 -7.26 -13.72 -18.27
CA GLU A 262 -6.56 -14.53 -19.27
C GLU A 262 -7.13 -15.95 -19.39
N GLY A 263 -8.10 -16.30 -18.53
CA GLY A 263 -8.74 -17.61 -18.49
C GLY A 263 -7.93 -18.66 -17.72
N GLU A 264 -6.99 -18.24 -16.87
CA GLU A 264 -6.35 -19.12 -15.91
C GLU A 264 -7.25 -19.36 -14.71
N ILE A 265 -7.33 -20.61 -14.25
CA ILE A 265 -8.08 -20.98 -13.05
C ILE A 265 -7.11 -21.21 -11.89
N SER A 266 -7.31 -20.52 -10.78
CA SER A 266 -6.51 -20.70 -9.57
C SER A 266 -7.37 -21.14 -8.40
N PHE A 267 -6.83 -22.04 -7.57
CA PHE A 267 -7.50 -22.54 -6.37
C PHE A 267 -6.49 -23.06 -5.34
N PRO A 268 -6.83 -22.99 -4.02
CA PRO A 268 -5.96 -23.53 -2.98
C PRO A 268 -5.85 -25.05 -3.09
N LEU A 269 -4.65 -25.59 -2.88
CA LEU A 269 -4.43 -27.02 -2.82
C LEU A 269 -5.10 -27.57 -1.54
N PRO A 270 -6.04 -28.52 -1.67
CA PRO A 270 -6.69 -29.11 -0.49
C PRO A 270 -5.68 -29.93 0.32
N ILE A 271 -5.80 -29.85 1.63
CA ILE A 271 -5.01 -30.65 2.57
C ILE A 271 -5.58 -32.07 2.57
N GLY A 272 -4.85 -33.05 2.03
CA GLY A 272 -5.28 -34.44 2.00
C GLY A 272 -4.29 -35.40 1.35
N GLU A 273 -4.63 -36.72 1.33
CA GLU A 273 -3.76 -37.78 0.78
C GLU A 273 -3.57 -37.69 -0.72
N GLU A 274 -4.50 -37.09 -1.46
CA GLU A 274 -4.34 -36.87 -2.90
C GLU A 274 -3.61 -35.52 -3.13
N GLY A 275 -2.31 -35.63 -3.38
CA GLY A 275 -1.53 -34.45 -3.81
C GLY A 275 -2.03 -33.84 -5.12
N ALA A 276 -1.53 -32.68 -5.52
CA ALA A 276 -1.90 -31.93 -6.72
C ALA A 276 -2.01 -32.84 -7.98
N ILE A 277 -1.12 -33.82 -8.15
CA ILE A 277 -1.12 -34.75 -9.26
C ILE A 277 -2.37 -35.65 -9.27
N GLY A 278 -2.87 -36.05 -8.09
CA GLY A 278 -4.09 -36.87 -7.97
C GLY A 278 -5.34 -36.13 -8.42
N ILE A 279 -5.42 -34.88 -8.05
CA ILE A 279 -6.52 -33.98 -8.44
C ILE A 279 -6.51 -33.77 -9.95
N ILE A 280 -5.36 -33.38 -10.50
CA ILE A 280 -5.21 -33.02 -11.92
C ILE A 280 -5.52 -34.17 -12.85
N ARG A 281 -5.11 -35.41 -12.51
CA ARG A 281 -5.40 -36.60 -13.34
C ARG A 281 -6.91 -36.87 -13.50
N LYS A 282 -7.73 -36.33 -12.62
CA LYS A 282 -9.18 -36.54 -12.60
C LYS A 282 -9.96 -35.36 -13.13
N LEU A 283 -9.30 -34.22 -13.38
CA LEU A 283 -9.99 -33.02 -13.90
C LEU A 283 -10.51 -33.29 -15.32
N PRO A 284 -11.74 -32.80 -15.62
CA PRO A 284 -12.27 -32.89 -16.98
C PRO A 284 -11.57 -31.90 -17.92
N GLY A 285 -11.47 -32.27 -19.21
CA GLY A 285 -10.94 -31.40 -20.25
C GLY A 285 -9.42 -31.43 -20.39
N THR A 286 -8.89 -30.54 -21.23
CA THR A 286 -7.46 -30.45 -21.55
C THR A 286 -6.79 -29.38 -20.72
N ILE A 287 -5.78 -29.74 -19.96
CA ILE A 287 -4.91 -28.83 -19.22
C ILE A 287 -3.70 -28.51 -20.08
N ARG A 288 -3.48 -27.26 -20.44
CA ARG A 288 -2.34 -26.78 -21.26
C ARG A 288 -1.09 -26.60 -20.42
N ALA A 289 -1.23 -26.03 -19.24
CA ALA A 289 -0.14 -25.84 -18.29
C ALA A 289 -0.66 -25.85 -16.85
N MET A 290 0.23 -26.17 -15.92
CA MET A 290 -0.02 -26.15 -14.50
C MET A 290 1.19 -25.57 -13.77
N THR A 291 0.91 -24.72 -12.81
CA THR A 291 1.89 -24.19 -11.86
C THR A 291 1.41 -24.40 -10.44
N ILE A 292 2.30 -24.84 -9.56
CA ILE A 292 2.06 -24.86 -8.10
C ILE A 292 2.95 -23.80 -7.50
N ARG A 293 2.35 -22.87 -6.78
CA ARG A 293 3.06 -21.76 -6.13
C ARG A 293 2.61 -21.56 -4.69
N LYS A 294 3.42 -20.87 -3.91
CA LYS A 294 2.97 -20.41 -2.59
C LYS A 294 1.94 -19.30 -2.77
N PRO A 295 0.97 -19.20 -1.82
CA PRO A 295 0.01 -18.10 -1.83
C PRO A 295 0.72 -16.73 -1.75
N ASP A 296 0.18 -15.75 -2.44
CA ASP A 296 0.56 -14.35 -2.34
C ASP A 296 -0.57 -13.51 -1.69
N LEU A 297 -0.40 -12.20 -1.65
CA LEU A 297 -1.41 -11.32 -1.06
C LEU A 297 -2.62 -11.11 -1.98
N ASP A 298 -2.52 -11.43 -3.28
CA ASP A 298 -3.67 -11.40 -4.20
C ASP A 298 -4.62 -12.55 -3.86
N ASP A 299 -4.08 -13.74 -3.65
CA ASP A 299 -4.88 -14.89 -3.19
C ASP A 299 -5.61 -14.59 -1.87
N VAL A 300 -4.92 -13.89 -0.94
CA VAL A 300 -5.56 -13.44 0.31
C VAL A 300 -6.70 -12.49 0.03
N PHE A 301 -6.49 -11.51 -0.85
CA PHE A 301 -7.52 -10.54 -1.19
C PHE A 301 -8.74 -11.22 -1.84
N ILE A 302 -8.50 -12.10 -2.82
CA ILE A 302 -9.54 -12.87 -3.49
C ILE A 302 -10.34 -13.71 -2.48
N GLN A 303 -9.67 -14.45 -1.60
CA GLN A 303 -10.32 -15.28 -0.61
C GLN A 303 -11.17 -14.47 0.38
N MET A 304 -10.71 -13.27 0.78
CA MET A 304 -11.40 -12.43 1.75
C MET A 304 -12.58 -11.65 1.15
N THR A 305 -12.55 -11.34 -0.15
CA THR A 305 -13.51 -10.43 -0.78
C THR A 305 -14.32 -11.08 -1.91
N GLY A 306 -13.84 -12.20 -2.47
CA GLY A 306 -14.41 -12.83 -3.67
C GLY A 306 -14.17 -12.03 -4.94
N LYS A 307 -13.23 -11.07 -4.94
CA LYS A 307 -12.97 -10.14 -6.05
C LYS A 307 -11.47 -10.10 -6.36
N ASN A 308 -11.11 -9.75 -7.60
CA ASN A 308 -9.75 -9.37 -7.95
C ASN A 308 -9.41 -7.97 -7.47
N MET A 309 -8.13 -7.73 -7.22
CA MET A 309 -7.62 -6.40 -6.86
C MET A 309 -7.50 -5.44 -8.05
N ALA A 310 -7.54 -5.95 -9.29
CA ALA A 310 -7.35 -5.21 -10.54
C ALA A 310 -8.46 -4.17 -10.81
#